data_aa391f9d3b45cc4fb55ebeac6f149717
#
_entry.id   aa391f9d3b45cc4fb55ebeac6f149717
#
_cell.length_a   1.000
_cell.length_b   1.000
_cell.length_c   1.000
_cell.angle_alpha   90.00
_cell.angle_beta   90.00
_cell.angle_gamma   90.00
#
_symmetry.space_group_name_H-M   'P 1'
#
loop_
_entity.id
_entity.type
_entity.pdbx_description
1 polymer ?
#
loop_
_entity_poly.entity_id
_entity_poly.type
_entity_poly.pdbx_seq_one_letter_code
_entity_poly.pdbx_strand_id
1 'polypeptide(L)'
;SFEFKIGVIGLGYVGTPLACLFSKKYDTWGYDIKAEKVAKLAKSTMTDNKIVCKALEQGLKLTNNIDDLKKCNVYIIAVPTPVNKSNKPDISCVRNATAEVGKILKEGDIVVYESTVYPGLTEEVCAPLLASTSGLKLNQSFFVGFSPERINPGDTVHTIENIVKVTSGSTPEAAAI
;
A
#
# COMPACT_ATOMS: atom_id res chain seq x y z
N SER A 1 -19.18 0.40 14.38
CA SER A 1 -18.04 1.18 13.84
C SER A 1 -17.28 0.31 12.84
N PHE A 2 -16.96 0.86 11.70
CA PHE A 2 -16.15 0.17 10.67
C PHE A 2 -14.72 0.02 11.21
N GLU A 3 -14.25 -1.21 11.35
CA GLU A 3 -12.90 -1.50 11.83
C GLU A 3 -11.94 -1.56 10.64
N PHE A 4 -10.99 -0.65 10.57
CA PHE A 4 -9.98 -0.64 9.52
C PHE A 4 -8.92 -1.72 9.78
N LYS A 5 -8.71 -2.60 8.79
CA LYS A 5 -7.63 -3.59 8.73
C LYS A 5 -6.82 -3.31 7.48
N ILE A 6 -5.57 -2.96 7.66
CA ILE A 6 -4.74 -2.37 6.60
C ILE A 6 -3.76 -3.40 6.06
N GLY A 7 -3.73 -3.54 4.74
CA GLY A 7 -2.72 -4.28 4.00
C GLY A 7 -1.81 -3.32 3.23
N VAL A 8 -0.52 -3.28 3.54
CA VAL A 8 0.47 -2.49 2.80
C VAL A 8 1.22 -3.40 1.84
N ILE A 9 1.11 -3.12 0.54
CA ILE A 9 1.68 -3.92 -0.55
C ILE A 9 2.96 -3.25 -1.07
N GLY A 10 4.08 -3.93 -0.92
CA GLY A 10 5.41 -3.41 -1.22
C GLY A 10 6.10 -2.86 0.02
N LEU A 11 7.02 -3.64 0.60
CA LEU A 11 7.79 -3.27 1.80
C LEU A 11 9.14 -2.64 1.42
N GLY A 12 9.06 -1.62 0.58
CA GLY A 12 10.20 -0.81 0.17
C GLY A 12 10.39 0.41 1.07
N TYR A 13 11.01 1.43 0.48
CA TYR A 13 11.35 2.70 1.13
C TYR A 13 10.11 3.46 1.63
N VAL A 14 8.98 3.37 0.91
CA VAL A 14 7.70 4.01 1.28
C VAL A 14 6.84 3.07 2.11
N GLY A 15 6.66 1.84 1.66
CA GLY A 15 5.70 0.91 2.27
C GLY A 15 6.09 0.44 3.66
N THR A 16 7.40 0.24 3.94
CA THR A 16 7.83 -0.20 5.29
C THR A 16 7.52 0.86 6.35
N PRO A 17 7.88 2.15 6.20
CA PRO A 17 7.50 3.18 7.15
C PRO A 17 5.99 3.33 7.31
N LEU A 18 5.21 3.23 6.20
CA LEU A 18 3.74 3.27 6.25
C LEU A 18 3.16 2.12 7.09
N ALA A 19 3.61 0.88 6.84
CA ALA A 19 3.16 -0.28 7.61
C ALA A 19 3.47 -0.12 9.11
N CYS A 20 4.66 0.38 9.45
CA CYS A 20 5.04 0.67 10.84
C CYS A 20 4.18 1.78 11.47
N LEU A 21 3.82 2.81 10.69
CA LEU A 21 2.99 3.91 11.19
C LEU A 21 1.56 3.42 11.45
N PHE A 22 0.96 2.73 10.50
CA PHE A 22 -0.41 2.24 10.64
C PHE A 22 -0.55 1.19 11.74
N SER A 23 0.46 0.34 11.97
CA SER A 23 0.43 -0.66 13.04
C SER A 23 0.34 -0.07 14.45
N LYS A 24 0.65 1.22 14.63
CA LYS A 24 0.45 1.92 15.90
C LYS A 24 -1.03 2.06 16.29
N LYS A 25 -1.94 1.99 15.33
CA LYS A 25 -3.36 2.30 15.54
C LYS A 25 -4.33 1.26 14.96
N TYR A 26 -3.90 0.51 13.94
CA TYR A 26 -4.75 -0.40 13.19
C TYR A 26 -4.14 -1.79 13.11
N ASP A 27 -4.98 -2.81 12.96
CA ASP A 27 -4.51 -4.16 12.57
C ASP A 27 -3.88 -4.08 11.18
N THR A 28 -2.55 -4.22 11.12
CA THR A 28 -1.77 -3.92 9.92
C THR A 28 -0.95 -5.11 9.47
N TRP A 29 -1.02 -5.39 8.17
CA TRP A 29 -0.25 -6.40 7.46
C TRP A 29 0.66 -5.74 6.43
N GLY A 30 1.93 -6.10 6.43
CA GLY A 30 2.87 -5.75 5.39
C GLY A 30 3.14 -6.94 4.48
N TYR A 31 2.97 -6.76 3.18
CA TYR A 31 3.21 -7.78 2.16
C TYR A 31 4.32 -7.35 1.20
N ASP A 32 5.22 -8.27 0.91
CA ASP A 32 6.16 -8.13 -0.21
C ASP A 32 6.31 -9.48 -0.91
N ILE A 33 6.34 -9.46 -2.25
CA ILE A 33 6.51 -10.67 -3.06
C ILE A 33 7.85 -11.36 -2.81
N LYS A 34 8.86 -10.62 -2.34
CA LYS A 34 10.20 -11.15 -2.03
C LYS A 34 10.23 -11.73 -0.62
N ALA A 35 10.13 -13.06 -0.50
CA ALA A 35 10.15 -13.77 0.78
C ALA A 35 11.40 -13.46 1.62
N GLU A 36 12.57 -13.29 1.00
CA GLU A 36 13.82 -12.93 1.66
C GLU A 36 13.76 -11.55 2.33
N LYS A 37 13.07 -10.58 1.70
CA LYS A 37 12.87 -9.25 2.29
C LYS A 37 11.95 -9.32 3.50
N VAL A 38 10.85 -10.05 3.40
CA VAL A 38 9.92 -10.30 4.51
C VAL A 38 10.65 -10.96 5.67
N ALA A 39 11.42 -12.02 5.40
CA ALA A 39 12.20 -12.72 6.42
C ALA A 39 13.26 -11.81 7.09
N LYS A 40 13.91 -10.93 6.31
CA LYS A 40 14.86 -9.95 6.84
C LYS A 40 14.18 -8.94 7.76
N LEU A 41 13.05 -8.36 7.33
CA LEU A 41 12.29 -7.41 8.14
C LEU A 41 11.74 -8.04 9.43
N ALA A 42 11.24 -9.29 9.36
CA ALA A 42 10.72 -10.02 10.52
C ALA A 42 11.79 -10.32 11.59
N LYS A 43 13.08 -10.29 11.21
CA LYS A 43 14.22 -10.47 12.12
C LYS A 43 14.85 -9.15 12.57
N SER A 44 14.22 -8.01 12.29
CA SER A 44 14.73 -6.69 12.68
C SER A 44 14.90 -6.57 14.18
N THR A 45 16.00 -5.97 14.59
CA THR A 45 16.36 -5.73 15.99
C THR A 45 16.36 -4.24 16.30
N MET A 46 16.42 -3.90 17.57
CA MET A 46 16.54 -2.50 18.01
C MET A 46 17.81 -1.82 17.52
N THR A 47 18.82 -2.61 17.15
CA THR A 47 20.11 -2.11 16.69
C THR A 47 20.15 -1.82 15.19
N ASP A 48 19.53 -2.68 14.37
CA ASP A 48 19.58 -2.56 12.90
C ASP A 48 18.37 -1.82 12.32
N ASN A 49 17.17 -2.01 12.88
CA ASN A 49 15.97 -1.31 12.44
C ASN A 49 14.96 -1.12 13.58
N LYS A 50 15.22 -0.13 14.41
CA LYS A 50 14.43 0.19 15.60
C LYS A 50 12.94 0.42 15.29
N ILE A 51 12.62 1.05 14.14
CA ILE A 51 11.24 1.38 13.78
C ILE A 51 10.46 0.11 13.48
N VAL A 52 11.02 -0.78 12.66
CA VAL A 52 10.40 -2.06 12.32
C VAL A 52 10.30 -2.96 13.54
N CYS A 53 11.36 -3.05 14.36
CA CYS A 53 11.36 -3.85 15.59
C CYS A 53 10.20 -3.44 16.51
N LYS A 54 10.05 -2.15 16.79
CA LYS A 54 8.94 -1.63 17.61
C LYS A 54 7.56 -1.92 16.99
N ALA A 55 7.44 -1.80 15.67
CA ALA A 55 6.19 -2.07 14.98
C ALA A 55 5.79 -3.56 15.08
N LEU A 56 6.76 -4.47 14.99
CA LEU A 56 6.53 -5.91 15.19
C LEU A 56 6.07 -6.21 16.62
N GLU A 57 6.69 -5.59 17.63
CA GLU A 57 6.26 -5.68 19.03
C GLU A 57 4.84 -5.15 19.24
N GLN A 58 4.41 -4.15 18.46
CA GLN A 58 3.08 -3.55 18.49
C GLN A 58 2.05 -4.34 17.65
N GLY A 59 2.44 -5.45 17.02
CA GLY A 59 1.53 -6.33 16.29
C GLY A 59 1.53 -6.18 14.78
N LEU A 60 2.49 -5.46 14.17
CA LEU A 60 2.70 -5.50 12.71
C LEU A 60 2.96 -6.93 12.28
N LYS A 61 2.21 -7.39 11.28
CA LYS A 61 2.35 -8.72 10.69
C LYS A 61 2.98 -8.59 9.31
N LEU A 62 3.93 -9.47 9.00
CA LEU A 62 4.64 -9.47 7.72
C LEU A 62 4.42 -10.80 7.00
N THR A 63 4.16 -10.76 5.70
CA THR A 63 3.92 -11.95 4.89
C THR A 63 4.38 -11.78 3.44
N ASN A 64 4.67 -12.88 2.80
CA ASN A 64 4.85 -12.97 1.35
C ASN A 64 3.72 -13.77 0.66
N ASN A 65 2.65 -14.09 1.39
CA ASN A 65 1.46 -14.72 0.87
C ASN A 65 0.33 -13.69 0.80
N ILE A 66 -0.13 -13.35 -0.41
CA ILE A 66 -1.19 -12.35 -0.61
C ILE A 66 -2.52 -12.76 0.04
N ASP A 67 -2.79 -14.05 0.16
CA ASP A 67 -4.01 -14.57 0.77
C ASP A 67 -4.17 -14.21 2.25
N ASP A 68 -3.07 -13.95 2.95
CA ASP A 68 -3.11 -13.49 4.34
C ASP A 68 -3.77 -12.12 4.48
N LEU A 69 -3.79 -11.33 3.40
CA LEU A 69 -4.40 -10.00 3.36
C LEU A 69 -5.92 -10.04 3.09
N LYS A 70 -6.53 -11.20 2.86
CA LYS A 70 -7.99 -11.32 2.65
C LYS A 70 -8.83 -10.76 3.81
N LYS A 71 -8.26 -10.68 4.99
CA LYS A 71 -8.88 -10.09 6.18
C LYS A 71 -8.81 -8.56 6.23
N CYS A 72 -7.97 -7.95 5.40
CA CYS A 72 -7.88 -6.50 5.29
C CYS A 72 -9.05 -5.94 4.49
N ASN A 73 -9.32 -4.65 4.67
CA ASN A 73 -10.36 -3.90 3.96
C ASN A 73 -9.86 -2.57 3.38
N VAL A 74 -8.62 -2.21 3.70
CA VAL A 74 -7.90 -1.10 3.07
C VAL A 74 -6.55 -1.62 2.59
N TYR A 75 -6.29 -1.52 1.29
CA TYR A 75 -5.05 -1.96 0.66
C TYR A 75 -4.28 -0.74 0.16
N ILE A 76 -3.02 -0.62 0.58
CA ILE A 76 -2.15 0.50 0.21
C ILE A 76 -1.04 -0.04 -0.68
N ILE A 77 -1.05 0.30 -1.96
CA ILE A 77 -0.05 -0.11 -2.94
C ILE A 77 1.10 0.90 -2.95
N ALA A 78 2.25 0.48 -2.44
CA ALA A 78 3.47 1.29 -2.27
C ALA A 78 4.68 0.63 -2.96
N VAL A 79 4.45 0.03 -4.13
CA VAL A 79 5.51 -0.59 -4.93
C VAL A 79 6.28 0.45 -5.75
N PRO A 80 7.54 0.17 -6.13
CA PRO A 80 8.34 1.11 -6.92
C PRO A 80 7.78 1.28 -8.35
N THR A 81 8.00 2.49 -8.90
CA THR A 81 7.69 2.86 -10.29
C THR A 81 8.96 3.40 -10.95
N PRO A 82 9.93 2.53 -11.27
CA PRO A 82 11.18 2.99 -11.88
C PRO A 82 10.94 3.57 -13.28
N VAL A 83 11.84 4.40 -13.72
CA VAL A 83 11.88 4.83 -15.14
C VAL A 83 12.70 3.82 -15.95
N ASN A 84 12.23 3.50 -17.14
CA ASN A 84 12.97 2.65 -18.07
C ASN A 84 14.09 3.43 -18.79
N LYS A 85 14.86 2.73 -19.63
CA LYS A 85 15.96 3.34 -20.41
C LYS A 85 15.52 4.46 -21.35
N SER A 86 14.23 4.58 -21.65
CA SER A 86 13.64 5.62 -22.50
C SER A 86 12.99 6.75 -21.69
N ASN A 87 13.30 6.87 -20.41
CA ASN A 87 12.71 7.82 -19.45
C ASN A 87 11.18 7.73 -19.34
N LYS A 88 10.59 6.55 -19.66
CA LYS A 88 9.17 6.30 -19.46
C LYS A 88 8.97 5.54 -18.15
N PRO A 89 7.91 5.86 -17.37
CA PRO A 89 7.57 5.11 -16.16
C PRO A 89 7.33 3.64 -16.48
N ASP A 90 7.99 2.76 -15.73
CA ASP A 90 7.69 1.32 -15.76
C ASP A 90 6.62 1.03 -14.71
N ILE A 91 5.40 0.78 -15.16
CA ILE A 91 4.23 0.51 -14.31
C ILE A 91 4.02 -0.98 -14.05
N SER A 92 4.93 -1.85 -14.46
CA SER A 92 4.76 -3.31 -14.33
C SER A 92 4.58 -3.74 -12.87
N CYS A 93 5.35 -3.15 -11.94
CA CYS A 93 5.19 -3.44 -10.51
C CYS A 93 3.81 -3.03 -9.99
N VAL A 94 3.31 -1.86 -10.39
CA VAL A 94 1.97 -1.39 -9.98
C VAL A 94 0.89 -2.29 -10.56
N ARG A 95 0.97 -2.65 -11.84
CA ARG A 95 0.01 -3.56 -12.48
C ARG A 95 -0.01 -4.94 -11.82
N ASN A 96 1.16 -5.51 -11.53
CA ASN A 96 1.26 -6.81 -10.87
C ASN A 96 0.67 -6.75 -9.45
N ALA A 97 1.03 -5.74 -8.65
CA ALA A 97 0.47 -5.54 -7.32
C ALA A 97 -1.06 -5.35 -7.36
N THR A 98 -1.56 -4.57 -8.32
CA THR A 98 -2.99 -4.35 -8.55
C THR A 98 -3.71 -5.66 -8.88
N ALA A 99 -3.15 -6.49 -9.76
CA ALA A 99 -3.72 -7.78 -10.11
C ALA A 99 -3.76 -8.75 -8.90
N GLU A 100 -2.70 -8.77 -8.08
CA GLU A 100 -2.68 -9.60 -6.86
C GLU A 100 -3.74 -9.13 -5.85
N VAL A 101 -3.87 -7.82 -5.63
CA VAL A 101 -4.93 -7.27 -4.76
C VAL A 101 -6.32 -7.59 -5.33
N GLY A 102 -6.50 -7.47 -6.65
CA GLY A 102 -7.78 -7.79 -7.30
C GLY A 102 -8.27 -9.22 -7.05
N LYS A 103 -7.36 -10.20 -6.88
CA LYS A 103 -7.72 -11.59 -6.57
C LYS A 103 -8.34 -11.77 -5.17
N ILE A 104 -8.03 -10.88 -4.25
CA ILE A 104 -8.47 -10.96 -2.84
C ILE A 104 -9.47 -9.88 -2.45
N LEU A 105 -9.78 -8.96 -3.38
CA LEU A 105 -10.66 -7.82 -3.16
C LEU A 105 -12.10 -8.28 -2.85
N LYS A 106 -12.73 -7.63 -1.88
CA LYS A 106 -14.08 -7.91 -1.41
C LYS A 106 -14.97 -6.67 -1.53
N GLU A 107 -16.26 -6.88 -1.40
CA GLU A 107 -17.22 -5.78 -1.34
C GLU A 107 -16.96 -4.84 -0.14
N GLY A 108 -16.94 -3.54 -0.41
CA GLY A 108 -16.65 -2.48 0.54
C GLY A 108 -15.16 -2.15 0.70
N ASP A 109 -14.26 -2.89 0.06
CA ASP A 109 -12.83 -2.66 0.18
C ASP A 109 -12.38 -1.37 -0.55
N ILE A 110 -11.27 -0.80 -0.06
CA ILE A 110 -10.64 0.40 -0.61
C ILE A 110 -9.20 0.09 -1.00
N VAL A 111 -8.80 0.52 -2.20
CA VAL A 111 -7.42 0.38 -2.69
C VAL A 111 -6.81 1.76 -2.91
N VAL A 112 -5.75 2.09 -2.16
CA VAL A 112 -5.07 3.39 -2.21
C VAL A 112 -3.71 3.22 -2.89
N TYR A 113 -3.40 4.08 -3.84
CA TYR A 113 -2.12 4.10 -4.54
C TYR A 113 -1.22 5.19 -3.95
N GLU A 114 -0.11 4.78 -3.35
CA GLU A 114 0.97 5.63 -2.85
C GLU A 114 2.13 5.73 -3.84
N SER A 115 2.21 4.79 -4.79
CA SER A 115 3.25 4.78 -5.82
C SER A 115 3.16 6.05 -6.65
N THR A 116 4.32 6.66 -6.96
CA THR A 116 4.39 7.79 -7.87
C THR A 116 4.03 7.34 -9.28
N VAL A 117 2.88 7.79 -9.77
CA VAL A 117 2.34 7.45 -11.09
C VAL A 117 1.93 8.71 -11.84
N TYR A 118 1.81 8.62 -13.16
CA TYR A 118 1.30 9.73 -13.95
C TYR A 118 -0.21 9.93 -13.72
N PRO A 119 -0.73 11.16 -13.90
CA PRO A 119 -2.16 11.44 -13.77
C PRO A 119 -3.00 10.54 -14.68
N GLY A 120 -4.07 9.97 -14.13
CA GLY A 120 -4.98 9.08 -14.84
C GLY A 120 -4.66 7.59 -14.71
N LEU A 121 -3.45 7.18 -14.28
CA LEU A 121 -3.11 5.76 -14.17
C LEU A 121 -4.07 4.99 -13.26
N THR A 122 -4.45 5.58 -12.14
CA THR A 122 -5.36 4.92 -11.18
C THR A 122 -6.70 4.61 -11.82
N GLU A 123 -7.28 5.57 -12.55
CA GLU A 123 -8.60 5.46 -13.16
C GLU A 123 -8.58 4.68 -14.48
N GLU A 124 -7.53 4.86 -15.30
CA GLU A 124 -7.48 4.31 -16.66
C GLU A 124 -6.93 2.89 -16.71
N VAL A 125 -6.07 2.52 -15.75
CA VAL A 125 -5.39 1.21 -15.75
C VAL A 125 -5.69 0.42 -14.49
N CYS A 126 -5.49 1.00 -13.31
CA CYS A 126 -5.56 0.24 -12.06
C CYS A 126 -7.00 -0.14 -11.69
N ALA A 127 -7.94 0.79 -11.73
CA ALA A 127 -9.33 0.50 -11.39
C ALA A 127 -10.00 -0.49 -12.36
N PRO A 128 -9.82 -0.40 -13.70
CA PRO A 128 -10.29 -1.44 -14.62
C PRO A 128 -9.64 -2.81 -14.36
N LEU A 129 -8.35 -2.85 -14.01
CA LEU A 129 -7.67 -4.11 -13.69
C LEU A 129 -8.21 -4.74 -12.40
N LEU A 130 -8.45 -3.95 -11.35
CA LEU A 130 -9.11 -4.41 -10.11
C LEU A 130 -10.50 -4.98 -10.43
N ALA A 131 -11.31 -4.25 -11.21
CA ALA A 131 -12.66 -4.68 -11.59
C ALA A 131 -12.64 -5.99 -12.38
N SER A 132 -11.76 -6.12 -13.39
CA SER A 132 -11.66 -7.32 -14.21
C SER A 132 -11.15 -8.54 -13.45
N THR A 133 -10.25 -8.33 -12.48
CA THR A 133 -9.65 -9.43 -11.70
C THR A 133 -10.57 -9.89 -10.58
N SER A 134 -11.28 -8.97 -9.93
CA SER A 134 -12.17 -9.28 -8.80
C SER A 134 -13.59 -9.66 -9.23
N GLY A 135 -14.02 -9.20 -10.40
CA GLY A 135 -15.44 -9.28 -10.84
C GLY A 135 -16.34 -8.23 -10.16
N LEU A 136 -15.76 -7.32 -9.37
CA LEU A 136 -16.46 -6.27 -8.63
C LEU A 136 -16.60 -4.99 -9.47
N LYS A 137 -17.51 -4.10 -9.07
CA LYS A 137 -17.77 -2.83 -9.75
C LYS A 137 -17.20 -1.65 -8.99
N LEU A 138 -16.37 -0.84 -9.67
CA LEU A 138 -15.83 0.41 -9.12
C LEU A 138 -16.97 1.35 -8.68
N ASN A 139 -16.77 2.02 -7.54
CA ASN A 139 -17.70 2.97 -6.92
C ASN A 139 -19.08 2.40 -6.54
N GLN A 140 -19.21 1.07 -6.55
CA GLN A 140 -20.36 0.33 -6.06
C GLN A 140 -19.96 -0.72 -5.04
N SER A 141 -19.04 -1.61 -5.44
CA SER A 141 -18.59 -2.73 -4.62
C SER A 141 -17.17 -2.53 -4.07
N PHE A 142 -16.36 -1.69 -4.71
CA PHE A 142 -15.04 -1.27 -4.19
C PHE A 142 -14.72 0.16 -4.60
N PHE A 143 -13.73 0.74 -3.94
CA PHE A 143 -13.33 2.13 -4.14
C PHE A 143 -11.83 2.24 -4.32
N VAL A 144 -11.38 3.30 -5.01
CA VAL A 144 -9.96 3.58 -5.18
C VAL A 144 -9.62 4.96 -4.66
N GLY A 145 -8.39 5.12 -4.19
CA GLY A 145 -7.84 6.39 -3.76
C GLY A 145 -6.41 6.57 -4.27
N PHE A 146 -5.94 7.81 -4.24
CA PHE A 146 -4.58 8.18 -4.59
C PHE A 146 -4.02 9.11 -3.53
N SER A 147 -2.82 8.80 -3.05
CA SER A 147 -2.11 9.59 -2.05
C SER A 147 -0.62 9.55 -2.37
N PRO A 148 -0.14 10.46 -3.24
CA PRO A 148 1.24 10.43 -3.72
C PRO A 148 2.24 10.63 -2.57
N GLU A 149 3.36 9.89 -2.63
CA GLU A 149 4.45 10.08 -1.71
C GLU A 149 5.12 11.44 -1.94
N ARG A 150 5.37 12.17 -0.85
CA ARG A 150 5.97 13.51 -0.84
C ARG A 150 7.24 13.61 -0.01
N ILE A 151 7.72 12.49 0.54
CA ILE A 151 8.95 12.44 1.33
C ILE A 151 10.15 12.27 0.41
N ASN A 152 11.13 13.17 0.55
CA ASN A 152 12.42 12.99 -0.12
C ASN A 152 13.29 12.00 0.66
N PRO A 153 13.97 11.08 -0.03
CA PRO A 153 14.95 10.20 0.61
C PRO A 153 16.01 11.02 1.36
N GLY A 154 16.17 10.73 2.67
CA GLY A 154 17.13 11.44 3.51
C GLY A 154 16.62 12.71 4.18
N ASP A 155 15.38 13.13 3.95
CA ASP A 155 14.77 14.25 4.69
C ASP A 155 14.45 13.80 6.12
N THR A 156 15.08 14.45 7.09
CA THR A 156 14.89 14.19 8.53
C THR A 156 13.88 15.14 9.18
N VAL A 157 13.45 16.18 8.46
CA VAL A 157 12.52 17.21 8.94
C VAL A 157 11.09 16.86 8.57
N HIS A 158 10.85 16.52 7.29
CA HIS A 158 9.54 16.13 6.80
C HIS A 158 9.42 14.60 6.83
N THR A 159 8.96 14.10 7.96
CA THR A 159 8.74 12.65 8.15
C THR A 159 7.31 12.27 7.77
N ILE A 160 7.06 10.98 7.59
CA ILE A 160 5.73 10.46 7.29
C ILE A 160 4.68 10.82 8.35
N GLU A 161 5.12 11.14 9.57
CA GLU A 161 4.23 11.49 10.69
C GLU A 161 3.79 12.96 10.67
N ASN A 162 4.55 13.85 10.05
CA ASN A 162 4.31 15.30 10.11
C ASN A 162 4.09 15.97 8.74
N ILE A 163 4.26 15.23 7.64
CA ILE A 163 4.00 15.77 6.31
C ILE A 163 2.50 15.85 6.02
N VAL A 164 2.06 16.96 5.45
CA VAL A 164 0.68 17.09 4.97
C VAL A 164 0.54 16.28 3.68
N LYS A 165 -0.25 15.22 3.72
CA LYS A 165 -0.53 14.38 2.55
C LYS A 165 -1.73 14.91 1.78
N VAL A 166 -1.61 14.88 0.46
CA VAL A 166 -2.75 15.08 -0.44
C VAL A 166 -3.39 13.72 -0.67
N THR A 167 -4.68 13.61 -0.42
CA THR A 167 -5.44 12.39 -0.65
C THR A 167 -6.61 12.68 -1.58
N SER A 168 -6.94 11.73 -2.42
CA SER A 168 -8.15 11.76 -3.24
C SER A 168 -8.82 10.39 -3.24
N GLY A 169 -10.13 10.35 -3.40
CA GLY A 169 -10.91 9.13 -3.52
C GLY A 169 -11.78 9.15 -4.76
N SER A 170 -12.15 7.99 -5.25
CA SER A 170 -13.03 7.83 -6.42
C SER A 170 -14.48 8.26 -6.16
N THR A 171 -14.85 8.44 -4.90
CA THR A 171 -16.10 9.09 -4.46
C THR A 171 -15.80 10.02 -3.28
N PRO A 172 -16.69 11.00 -2.96
CA PRO A 172 -16.53 11.84 -1.78
C PRO A 172 -16.42 11.03 -0.48
N GLU A 173 -17.18 9.95 -0.34
CA GLU A 173 -17.16 9.06 0.82
C GLU A 173 -15.82 8.33 0.94
N ALA A 174 -15.28 7.81 -0.17
CA ALA A 174 -13.97 7.17 -0.20
C ALA A 174 -12.84 8.16 0.11
N ALA A 175 -12.98 9.42 -0.29
CA ALA A 175 -12.01 10.47 0.01
C ALA A 175 -12.01 10.90 1.48
N ALA A 176 -13.12 10.68 2.21
CA ALA A 176 -13.28 11.02 3.63
C ALA A 176 -12.75 9.95 4.59
N ILE A 177 -12.40 8.77 4.09
CA ILE A 177 -11.82 7.66 4.83
C ILE A 177 -10.31 7.81 4.95
#